data_f5260eede84dffd746c8a0f7569d082e
#
_entry.id   f5260eede84dffd746c8a0f7569d082e
#
_cell.length_a   1.000
_cell.length_b   1.000
_cell.length_c   1.000
_cell.angle_alpha   90.00
_cell.angle_beta   90.00
_cell.angle_gamma   90.00
#
_symmetry.space_group_name_H-M   'P 1'
#
loop_
_entity.id
_entity.type
_entity.pdbx_description
1 polymer ?
#
loop_
_entity_poly.entity_id
_entity_poly.type
_entity_poly.pdbx_seq_one_letter_code
_entity_poly.pdbx_strand_id
1 'polypeptide(L)'
;MGERSWRPIRRTVLKGMASTLGGAALSPVAGIASAMPSPTGSLQRQLLEYDAVGLAQLIRAKTISAKEVVNAAITRIDALDEDINALTTETFDRALDRLPDTPPDTLFQGVPTLVKDLIDVGGVRRTNGSRLNLANIPKKSVAYVEAMERAGLSILGMTNTPEFASGALTDNVAFGATSNPWNLTRNAGGSSGGSAAAVAAGYVPLAQGTDGGGSNRIPASCCGILGMKASRYRQVSGEAD
;
A
#
# COMPACT_ATOMS: atom_id res chain seq x y z
N MET A 1 22.25 -23.30 0.16
CA MET A 1 21.04 -22.47 0.28
C MET A 1 21.24 -21.59 1.50
N GLY A 2 21.64 -20.33 1.31
CA GLY A 2 21.92 -19.42 2.42
C GLY A 2 20.61 -18.85 2.95
N GLU A 3 20.38 -19.00 4.24
CA GLU A 3 19.28 -18.33 4.96
C GLU A 3 19.41 -16.82 4.78
N ARG A 4 18.57 -16.23 3.92
CA ARG A 4 18.42 -14.78 3.87
C ARG A 4 17.60 -14.37 5.11
N SER A 5 18.29 -13.91 6.16
CA SER A 5 17.63 -13.38 7.34
C SER A 5 16.94 -12.06 6.99
N TRP A 6 15.65 -12.11 6.77
CA TRP A 6 14.81 -10.93 6.70
C TRP A 6 14.71 -10.28 8.09
N ARG A 7 15.23 -9.07 8.27
CA ARG A 7 15.14 -8.31 9.53
C ARG A 7 14.13 -7.18 9.37
N PRO A 8 12.99 -7.21 10.08
CA PRO A 8 12.01 -6.14 10.02
C PRO A 8 12.51 -4.89 10.75
N ILE A 9 12.68 -3.81 9.99
CA ILE A 9 13.17 -2.51 10.50
C ILE A 9 12.12 -1.78 11.36
N ARG A 10 10.84 -2.16 11.28
CA ARG A 10 9.73 -1.45 11.96
C ARG A 10 9.64 -1.59 13.49
N ARG A 11 10.41 -2.44 14.15
CA ARG A 11 10.41 -2.55 15.63
C ARG A 11 10.91 -1.30 16.36
N THR A 12 11.66 -0.44 15.68
CA THR A 12 12.27 0.76 16.29
C THR A 12 11.28 1.92 16.40
N VAL A 13 10.32 2.04 15.49
CA VAL A 13 9.34 3.14 15.47
C VAL A 13 8.32 3.04 16.62
N LEU A 14 7.91 1.83 17.00
CA LEU A 14 6.97 1.62 18.11
C LEU A 14 7.58 1.82 19.50
N LYS A 15 8.90 1.71 19.65
CA LYS A 15 9.56 1.96 20.96
C LYS A 15 9.71 3.44 21.30
N GLY A 16 9.66 4.34 20.31
CA GLY A 16 9.74 5.79 20.53
C GLY A 16 8.43 6.43 21.03
N MET A 17 7.29 5.77 20.85
CA MET A 17 5.97 6.33 21.23
C MET A 17 5.50 6.01 22.66
N ALA A 18 6.16 5.10 23.36
CA ALA A 18 5.71 4.63 24.69
C ALA A 18 6.28 5.42 25.89
N SER A 19 7.13 6.40 25.69
CA SER A 19 7.88 7.06 26.78
C SER A 19 7.50 8.52 27.07
N THR A 20 6.42 9.07 26.51
CA THR A 20 6.02 10.48 26.75
C THR A 20 4.57 10.68 27.15
N LEU A 21 4.05 9.85 28.06
CA LEU A 21 2.80 10.13 28.78
C LEU A 21 3.12 10.48 30.23
N GLY A 22 3.62 11.67 30.44
CA GLY A 22 3.80 12.29 31.73
C GLY A 22 3.64 13.80 31.59
N GLY A 23 2.54 14.31 32.12
CA GLY A 23 1.99 15.65 32.15
C GLY A 23 2.87 16.85 31.81
N ALA A 24 2.37 17.67 30.90
CA ALA A 24 2.73 19.08 30.82
C ALA A 24 1.64 19.89 30.13
N ALA A 25 1.44 21.09 30.65
CA ALA A 25 0.47 22.08 30.29
C ALA A 25 0.53 22.51 28.80
N LEU A 26 -0.65 22.85 28.26
CA LEU A 26 -0.83 23.43 26.93
C LEU A 26 -0.11 24.78 26.82
N SER A 27 1.02 24.83 26.13
CA SER A 27 1.62 26.05 25.61
C SER A 27 1.41 26.11 24.09
N PRO A 28 1.24 27.29 23.47
CA PRO A 28 0.94 27.41 22.05
C PRO A 28 2.10 26.89 21.22
N VAL A 29 1.77 26.01 20.25
CA VAL A 29 2.73 25.44 19.30
C VAL A 29 3.18 26.53 18.33
N ALA A 30 4.28 27.22 18.70
CA ALA A 30 5.06 27.98 17.75
C ALA A 30 5.98 27.02 17.00
N GLY A 31 5.82 27.00 15.68
CA GLY A 31 6.72 26.53 14.64
C GLY A 31 7.71 25.41 14.98
N ILE A 32 7.29 24.14 14.83
CA ILE A 32 8.26 23.06 14.62
C ILE A 32 8.55 22.99 13.12
N ALA A 33 9.36 23.91 12.63
CA ALA A 33 10.22 23.63 11.49
C ALA A 33 11.38 22.76 12.01
N SER A 34 11.09 21.51 12.38
CA SER A 34 12.15 20.53 12.62
C SER A 34 12.82 20.29 11.28
N ALA A 35 14.10 20.66 11.17
CA ALA A 35 14.93 20.33 10.04
C ALA A 35 14.81 18.82 9.79
N MET A 36 14.22 18.43 8.65
CA MET A 36 14.14 17.04 8.24
C MET A 36 15.59 16.52 8.13
N PRO A 37 15.92 15.37 8.72
CA PRO A 37 17.25 14.81 8.58
C PRO A 37 17.57 14.60 7.11
N SER A 38 18.74 15.03 6.69
CA SER A 38 19.23 14.79 5.33
C SER A 38 19.17 13.29 5.03
N PRO A 39 18.65 12.86 3.87
CA PRO A 39 18.49 11.46 3.53
C PRO A 39 19.85 10.78 3.37
N THR A 40 20.34 10.14 4.43
CA THR A 40 21.58 9.35 4.43
C THR A 40 21.28 7.86 4.25
N GLY A 41 20.61 7.50 3.17
CA GLY A 41 20.27 6.10 2.88
C GLY A 41 19.81 5.91 1.43
N SER A 42 19.80 4.65 0.95
CA SER A 42 19.20 4.35 -0.35
C SER A 42 17.70 4.72 -0.32
N LEU A 43 17.14 5.14 -1.46
CA LEU A 43 15.71 5.45 -1.63
C LEU A 43 14.80 4.33 -1.12
N GLN A 44 15.24 3.07 -1.24
CA GLN A 44 14.54 1.91 -0.69
C GLN A 44 14.40 1.97 0.84
N ARG A 45 15.39 2.52 1.55
CA ARG A 45 15.33 2.71 3.00
C ARG A 45 14.35 3.81 3.36
N GLN A 46 14.27 4.88 2.58
CA GLN A 46 13.33 5.98 2.79
C GLN A 46 11.86 5.53 2.66
N LEU A 47 11.53 4.63 1.72
CA LEU A 47 10.19 4.03 1.64
C LEU A 47 9.77 3.31 2.94
N LEU A 48 10.73 2.85 3.74
CA LEU A 48 10.48 2.15 5.01
C LEU A 48 10.41 3.09 6.21
N GLU A 49 11.00 4.27 6.11
CA GLU A 49 11.10 5.25 7.21
C GLU A 49 9.95 6.26 7.20
N TYR A 50 9.38 6.55 6.01
CA TYR A 50 8.32 7.53 5.86
C TYR A 50 6.96 6.87 5.58
N ASP A 51 5.92 7.45 6.13
CA ASP A 51 4.54 7.17 5.71
C ASP A 51 4.21 7.93 4.40
N ALA A 52 2.99 7.77 3.91
CA ALA A 52 2.56 8.41 2.66
C ALA A 52 2.60 9.95 2.73
N VAL A 53 2.31 10.52 3.88
CA VAL A 53 2.33 11.97 4.08
C VAL A 53 3.77 12.49 4.07
N GLY A 54 4.66 11.80 4.78
CA GLY A 54 6.09 12.11 4.78
C GLY A 54 6.72 12.03 3.40
N LEU A 55 6.41 10.98 2.63
CA LEU A 55 6.88 10.86 1.23
C LEU A 55 6.34 12.00 0.36
N ALA A 56 5.04 12.33 0.48
CA ALA A 56 4.45 13.45 -0.26
C ALA A 56 5.10 14.80 0.10
N GLN A 57 5.47 15.00 1.36
CA GLN A 57 6.20 16.20 1.80
C GLN A 57 7.59 16.28 1.17
N LEU A 58 8.34 15.17 1.13
CA LEU A 58 9.65 15.11 0.48
C LEU A 58 9.57 15.40 -1.03
N ILE A 59 8.54 14.86 -1.70
CA ILE A 59 8.30 15.11 -3.13
C ILE A 59 7.93 16.58 -3.36
N ARG A 60 7.04 17.15 -2.56
CA ARG A 60 6.66 18.57 -2.63
C ARG A 60 7.84 19.50 -2.38
N ALA A 61 8.70 19.15 -1.45
CA ALA A 61 9.94 19.88 -1.18
C ALA A 61 11.02 19.67 -2.26
N LYS A 62 10.75 18.83 -3.28
CA LYS A 62 11.71 18.45 -4.33
C LYS A 62 13.01 17.81 -3.79
N THR A 63 12.97 17.24 -2.60
CA THR A 63 14.08 16.47 -2.02
C THR A 63 14.25 15.14 -2.75
N ILE A 64 13.15 14.54 -3.15
CA ILE A 64 13.07 13.36 -4.03
C ILE A 64 11.96 13.60 -5.07
N SER A 65 12.03 12.94 -6.20
CA SER A 65 10.96 12.98 -7.20
C SER A 65 9.96 11.84 -7.00
N ALA A 66 8.71 12.04 -7.43
CA ALA A 66 7.70 10.97 -7.45
C ALA A 66 8.19 9.74 -8.24
N LYS A 67 8.88 9.97 -9.38
CA LYS A 67 9.46 8.90 -10.21
C LYS A 67 10.48 8.06 -9.45
N GLU A 68 11.34 8.68 -8.65
CA GLU A 68 12.32 7.95 -7.83
C GLU A 68 11.63 7.10 -6.76
N VAL A 69 10.57 7.62 -6.11
CA VAL A 69 9.79 6.88 -5.12
C VAL A 69 9.07 5.69 -5.76
N VAL A 70 8.45 5.88 -6.92
CA VAL A 70 7.77 4.82 -7.68
C VAL A 70 8.77 3.76 -8.13
N ASN A 71 9.91 4.13 -8.71
CA ASN A 71 10.95 3.19 -9.12
C ASN A 71 11.53 2.40 -7.93
N ALA A 72 11.71 3.03 -6.78
CA ALA A 72 12.16 2.34 -5.57
C ALA A 72 11.12 1.32 -5.08
N ALA A 73 9.82 1.63 -5.19
CA ALA A 73 8.73 0.70 -4.89
C ALA A 73 8.74 -0.49 -5.86
N ILE A 74 8.85 -0.25 -7.17
CA ILE A 74 8.93 -1.28 -8.21
C ILE A 74 10.13 -2.20 -7.95
N THR A 75 11.33 -1.65 -7.76
CA THR A 75 12.54 -2.43 -7.46
C THR A 75 12.34 -3.34 -6.24
N ARG A 76 11.59 -2.86 -5.23
CA ARG A 76 11.33 -3.65 -4.03
C ARG A 76 10.30 -4.75 -4.27
N ILE A 77 9.27 -4.49 -5.08
CA ILE A 77 8.30 -5.49 -5.52
C ILE A 77 9.03 -6.61 -6.29
N ASP A 78 9.81 -6.25 -7.31
CA ASP A 78 10.59 -7.19 -8.13
C ASP A 78 11.53 -8.09 -7.29
N ALA A 79 12.07 -7.53 -6.21
CA ALA A 79 13.00 -8.27 -5.36
C ALA A 79 12.32 -9.24 -4.38
N LEU A 80 11.04 -9.08 -4.07
CA LEU A 80 10.41 -9.78 -2.95
C LEU A 80 9.10 -10.48 -3.31
N ASP A 81 8.42 -10.10 -4.40
CA ASP A 81 7.06 -10.59 -4.65
C ASP A 81 7.02 -12.03 -5.16
N GLU A 82 8.11 -12.56 -5.71
CA GLU A 82 8.24 -13.99 -6.04
C GLU A 82 8.01 -14.89 -4.81
N ASP A 83 8.50 -14.47 -3.63
CA ASP A 83 8.35 -15.21 -2.37
C ASP A 83 7.04 -14.89 -1.63
N ILE A 84 6.54 -13.64 -1.76
CA ILE A 84 5.38 -13.14 -1.00
C ILE A 84 4.08 -13.37 -1.76
N ASN A 85 4.07 -13.19 -3.07
CA ASN A 85 2.91 -13.33 -3.95
C ASN A 85 1.75 -12.39 -3.52
N ALA A 86 2.09 -11.12 -3.34
CA ALA A 86 1.13 -10.10 -2.93
C ALA A 86 0.36 -9.49 -4.12
N LEU A 87 0.94 -9.50 -5.34
CA LEU A 87 0.36 -8.92 -6.54
C LEU A 87 -0.29 -9.98 -7.44
N THR A 88 -1.37 -9.59 -8.14
CA THR A 88 -2.03 -10.38 -9.20
C THR A 88 -1.87 -9.74 -10.57
N THR A 89 -1.66 -8.42 -10.61
CA THR A 89 -1.50 -7.65 -11.84
C THR A 89 -0.61 -6.44 -11.55
N GLU A 90 0.44 -6.30 -12.30
CA GLU A 90 1.33 -5.14 -12.26
C GLU A 90 0.83 -4.07 -13.24
N THR A 91 1.00 -2.79 -12.88
CA THR A 91 0.65 -1.63 -13.71
C THR A 91 1.76 -0.58 -13.67
N PHE A 92 3.02 -1.02 -13.63
CA PHE A 92 4.17 -0.15 -13.43
C PHE A 92 4.32 0.89 -14.54
N ASP A 93 4.25 0.47 -15.80
CA ASP A 93 4.34 1.39 -16.95
C ASP A 93 3.21 2.42 -16.89
N ARG A 94 1.96 1.97 -16.68
CA ARG A 94 0.81 2.87 -16.52
C ARG A 94 1.03 3.89 -15.40
N ALA A 95 1.59 3.46 -14.29
CA ALA A 95 1.86 4.35 -13.16
C ALA A 95 2.91 5.40 -13.49
N LEU A 96 4.02 4.98 -14.13
CA LEU A 96 5.10 5.87 -14.55
C LEU A 96 4.65 6.87 -15.61
N ASP A 97 3.86 6.41 -16.59
CA ASP A 97 3.34 7.25 -17.69
C ASP A 97 2.37 8.33 -17.19
N ARG A 98 1.63 8.05 -16.09
CA ARG A 98 0.67 8.99 -15.50
C ARG A 98 1.26 9.93 -14.46
N LEU A 99 2.48 9.72 -13.99
CA LEU A 99 3.12 10.61 -13.00
C LEU A 99 3.20 12.08 -13.47
N PRO A 100 3.54 12.39 -14.73
CA PRO A 100 3.58 13.77 -15.21
C PRO A 100 2.21 14.49 -15.15
N ASP A 101 1.12 13.74 -15.21
CA ASP A 101 -0.25 14.26 -15.16
C ASP A 101 -0.74 14.53 -13.73
N THR A 102 0.05 14.15 -12.70
CA THR A 102 -0.31 14.38 -11.31
C THR A 102 -0.26 15.88 -11.00
N PRO A 103 -1.38 16.51 -10.63
CA PRO A 103 -1.37 17.94 -10.34
C PRO A 103 -0.46 18.26 -9.15
N PRO A 104 0.29 19.38 -9.18
CA PRO A 104 1.32 19.70 -8.18
C PRO A 104 0.76 19.95 -6.77
N ASP A 105 -0.53 20.27 -6.65
CA ASP A 105 -1.17 20.59 -5.36
C ASP A 105 -1.94 19.40 -4.76
N THR A 106 -1.76 18.19 -5.30
CA THR A 106 -2.43 17.00 -4.76
C THR A 106 -1.83 16.60 -3.40
N LEU A 107 -2.67 15.93 -2.59
CA LEU A 107 -2.28 15.52 -1.22
C LEU A 107 -1.06 14.60 -1.23
N PHE A 108 -0.99 13.63 -2.15
CA PHE A 108 0.03 12.57 -2.14
C PHE A 108 1.13 12.70 -3.20
N GLN A 109 1.05 13.63 -4.14
CA GLN A 109 2.15 13.98 -5.05
C GLN A 109 2.77 12.83 -5.87
N GLY A 110 2.01 11.79 -6.19
CA GLY A 110 2.52 10.61 -6.89
C GLY A 110 3.03 9.48 -5.99
N VAL A 111 2.76 9.54 -4.68
CA VAL A 111 3.10 8.45 -3.75
C VAL A 111 2.48 7.13 -4.22
N PRO A 112 3.27 6.02 -4.28
CA PRO A 112 2.79 4.74 -4.77
C PRO A 112 1.79 4.08 -3.82
N THR A 113 0.83 3.39 -4.41
CA THR A 113 -0.19 2.58 -3.73
C THR A 113 -0.53 1.33 -4.54
N LEU A 114 -1.28 0.43 -3.93
CA LEU A 114 -1.83 -0.78 -4.56
C LEU A 114 -3.32 -0.87 -4.27
N VAL A 115 -4.05 -1.54 -5.15
CA VAL A 115 -5.51 -1.71 -5.06
C VAL A 115 -5.85 -3.20 -4.99
N LYS A 116 -6.76 -3.59 -4.11
CA LYS A 116 -7.21 -4.97 -4.00
C LYS A 116 -7.89 -5.43 -5.30
N ASP A 117 -7.55 -6.62 -5.76
CA ASP A 117 -8.11 -7.25 -6.97
C ASP A 117 -9.59 -7.66 -6.81
N LEU A 118 -10.37 -6.72 -6.32
CA LEU A 118 -11.82 -6.76 -6.15
C LEU A 118 -12.46 -5.46 -6.63
N ILE A 119 -11.64 -4.45 -6.91
CA ILE A 119 -12.07 -3.08 -7.20
C ILE A 119 -11.71 -2.73 -8.65
N ASP A 120 -12.64 -2.14 -9.39
CA ASP A 120 -12.42 -1.74 -10.77
C ASP A 120 -11.47 -0.55 -10.87
N VAL A 121 -10.35 -0.78 -11.57
CA VAL A 121 -9.45 0.23 -12.08
C VAL A 121 -9.55 0.20 -13.60
N GLY A 122 -9.97 1.30 -14.21
CA GLY A 122 -10.22 1.36 -15.65
C GLY A 122 -9.00 0.96 -16.48
N GLY A 123 -9.19 0.03 -17.41
CA GLY A 123 -8.14 -0.52 -18.25
C GLY A 123 -7.21 -1.54 -17.57
N VAL A 124 -7.42 -1.88 -16.31
CA VAL A 124 -6.61 -2.84 -15.56
C VAL A 124 -7.41 -4.11 -15.30
N ARG A 125 -6.80 -5.28 -15.50
CA ARG A 125 -7.41 -6.58 -15.23
C ARG A 125 -7.85 -6.67 -13.77
N ARG A 126 -9.11 -7.05 -13.52
CA ARG A 126 -9.66 -7.37 -12.21
C ARG A 126 -10.23 -8.79 -12.19
N THR A 127 -9.65 -9.64 -11.36
CA THR A 127 -9.99 -11.08 -11.38
C THR A 127 -10.88 -11.53 -10.23
N ASN A 128 -10.98 -10.77 -9.14
CA ASN A 128 -11.60 -11.21 -7.88
C ASN A 128 -10.94 -12.48 -7.30
N GLY A 129 -9.66 -12.75 -7.60
CA GLY A 129 -8.96 -13.97 -7.22
C GLY A 129 -9.50 -15.23 -7.93
N SER A 130 -10.28 -15.08 -9.01
CA SER A 130 -10.97 -16.18 -9.68
C SER A 130 -10.52 -16.36 -11.13
N ARG A 131 -10.35 -17.64 -11.55
CA ARG A 131 -10.11 -18.00 -12.94
C ARG A 131 -11.23 -17.57 -13.89
N LEU A 132 -12.45 -17.41 -13.38
CA LEU A 132 -13.60 -16.97 -14.17
C LEU A 132 -13.43 -15.56 -14.74
N ASN A 133 -12.64 -14.73 -14.07
CA ASN A 133 -12.50 -13.32 -14.39
C ASN A 133 -11.11 -12.93 -14.96
N LEU A 134 -10.27 -13.90 -15.35
CA LEU A 134 -8.92 -13.61 -15.87
C LEU A 134 -8.89 -12.69 -17.10
N ALA A 135 -9.97 -12.68 -17.89
CA ALA A 135 -10.12 -11.81 -19.05
C ALA A 135 -10.92 -10.52 -18.77
N ASN A 136 -11.34 -10.30 -17.53
CA ASN A 136 -12.17 -9.14 -17.20
C ASN A 136 -11.30 -7.89 -17.05
N ILE A 137 -11.51 -6.90 -17.95
CA ILE A 137 -10.86 -5.59 -17.93
C ILE A 137 -11.96 -4.52 -17.88
N PRO A 138 -12.20 -3.90 -16.71
CA PRO A 138 -13.17 -2.83 -16.56
C PRO A 138 -12.84 -1.64 -17.46
N LYS A 139 -13.86 -1.03 -18.08
CA LYS A 139 -13.67 0.14 -18.94
C LYS A 139 -13.45 1.43 -18.14
N LYS A 140 -14.01 1.49 -16.92
CA LYS A 140 -13.96 2.68 -16.03
C LYS A 140 -13.50 2.27 -14.65
N SER A 141 -12.85 3.18 -13.95
CA SER A 141 -12.60 3.05 -12.53
C SER A 141 -13.88 3.32 -11.72
N VAL A 142 -13.98 2.75 -10.53
CA VAL A 142 -15.01 3.17 -9.56
C VAL A 142 -14.64 4.54 -8.98
N ALA A 143 -15.64 5.30 -8.54
CA ALA A 143 -15.46 6.66 -8.00
C ALA A 143 -14.43 6.75 -6.87
N TYR A 144 -14.29 5.69 -6.07
CA TYR A 144 -13.28 5.60 -5.01
C TYR A 144 -11.84 5.59 -5.57
N VAL A 145 -11.59 4.82 -6.63
CA VAL A 145 -10.28 4.77 -7.31
C VAL A 145 -9.94 6.12 -7.94
N GLU A 146 -10.92 6.74 -8.61
CA GLU A 146 -10.74 8.08 -9.15
C GLU A 146 -10.42 9.11 -8.06
N ALA A 147 -11.04 8.99 -6.88
CA ALA A 147 -10.72 9.85 -5.75
C ALA A 147 -9.28 9.62 -5.25
N MET A 148 -8.77 8.38 -5.25
CA MET A 148 -7.37 8.07 -4.93
C MET A 148 -6.41 8.71 -5.94
N GLU A 149 -6.70 8.58 -7.25
CA GLU A 149 -5.89 9.18 -8.31
C GLU A 149 -5.95 10.71 -8.26
N ARG A 150 -7.13 11.31 -8.03
CA ARG A 150 -7.25 12.77 -7.81
C ARG A 150 -6.52 13.26 -6.57
N ALA A 151 -6.39 12.43 -5.54
CA ALA A 151 -5.58 12.75 -4.37
C ALA A 151 -4.06 12.65 -4.65
N GLY A 152 -3.66 12.20 -5.84
CA GLY A 152 -2.28 12.09 -6.29
C GLY A 152 -1.60 10.77 -5.93
N LEU A 153 -2.36 9.70 -5.65
CA LEU A 153 -1.80 8.37 -5.47
C LEU A 153 -1.50 7.71 -6.82
N SER A 154 -0.34 7.06 -6.94
CA SER A 154 0.08 6.31 -8.11
C SER A 154 -0.15 4.81 -7.92
N ILE A 155 -1.06 4.21 -8.69
CA ILE A 155 -1.46 2.80 -8.55
C ILE A 155 -0.45 1.93 -9.29
N LEU A 156 0.31 1.10 -8.56
CA LEU A 156 1.34 0.20 -9.11
C LEU A 156 0.81 -1.18 -9.49
N GLY A 157 -0.39 -1.56 -9.04
CA GLY A 157 -0.92 -2.87 -9.35
C GLY A 157 -2.12 -3.27 -8.51
N MET A 158 -2.59 -4.51 -8.80
CA MET A 158 -3.69 -5.15 -8.08
C MET A 158 -3.13 -6.18 -7.09
N THR A 159 -3.70 -6.23 -5.88
CA THR A 159 -3.23 -7.14 -4.83
C THR A 159 -4.10 -8.37 -4.68
N ASN A 160 -3.46 -9.48 -4.33
CA ASN A 160 -4.09 -10.79 -4.21
C ASN A 160 -5.18 -10.84 -3.13
N THR A 161 -6.21 -11.64 -3.40
CA THR A 161 -7.39 -11.84 -2.55
C THR A 161 -7.87 -13.28 -2.71
N PRO A 162 -8.49 -13.92 -1.72
CA PRO A 162 -9.20 -15.19 -1.96
C PRO A 162 -10.32 -14.98 -2.97
N GLU A 163 -10.73 -16.04 -3.61
CA GLU A 163 -11.78 -16.01 -4.64
C GLU A 163 -13.03 -15.29 -4.13
N PHE A 164 -13.46 -14.23 -4.84
CA PHE A 164 -14.57 -13.33 -4.48
C PHE A 164 -14.49 -12.74 -3.06
N ALA A 165 -13.29 -12.60 -2.53
CA ALA A 165 -13.04 -12.16 -1.14
C ALA A 165 -13.71 -13.04 -0.08
N SER A 166 -14.01 -14.30 -0.39
CA SER A 166 -14.77 -15.23 0.43
C SER A 166 -13.88 -16.04 1.38
N GLY A 167 -13.08 -15.35 2.23
CA GLY A 167 -12.24 -16.05 3.20
C GLY A 167 -11.38 -15.15 4.06
N ALA A 168 -10.93 -15.68 5.19
CA ALA A 168 -10.01 -15.02 6.11
C ALA A 168 -8.52 -15.33 5.82
N LEU A 169 -8.25 -16.10 4.77
CA LEU A 169 -6.92 -16.42 4.24
C LEU A 169 -6.87 -15.99 2.79
N THR A 170 -5.76 -15.45 2.36
CA THR A 170 -5.54 -15.12 0.94
C THR A 170 -4.84 -16.28 0.26
N ASP A 171 -5.68 -17.07 -0.41
CA ASP A 171 -5.30 -18.23 -1.22
C ASP A 171 -6.37 -18.44 -2.29
N ASN A 172 -5.95 -18.68 -3.52
CA ASN A 172 -6.85 -18.97 -4.63
C ASN A 172 -6.14 -19.78 -5.72
N VAL A 173 -6.95 -20.47 -6.55
CA VAL A 173 -6.45 -21.36 -7.61
C VAL A 173 -5.85 -20.59 -8.80
N ALA A 174 -6.14 -19.29 -8.93
CA ALA A 174 -5.66 -18.48 -10.06
C ALA A 174 -4.22 -18.01 -9.85
N PHE A 175 -3.84 -17.63 -8.63
CA PHE A 175 -2.56 -16.99 -8.30
C PHE A 175 -1.83 -17.68 -7.14
N GLY A 176 -2.46 -18.58 -6.38
CA GLY A 176 -1.89 -19.18 -5.18
C GLY A 176 -2.04 -18.35 -3.93
N ALA A 177 -1.35 -18.79 -2.87
CA ALA A 177 -1.40 -18.16 -1.57
C ALA A 177 -0.48 -16.93 -1.46
N THR A 178 -0.91 -15.92 -0.69
CA THR A 178 -0.04 -14.82 -0.28
C THR A 178 0.63 -15.15 1.04
N SER A 179 1.95 -15.15 1.04
CA SER A 179 2.78 -15.39 2.22
C SER A 179 2.84 -14.18 3.13
N ASN A 180 2.93 -14.45 4.44
CA ASN A 180 3.18 -13.41 5.43
C ASN A 180 4.66 -12.98 5.38
N PRO A 181 4.98 -11.69 5.16
CA PRO A 181 6.37 -11.23 5.05
C PRO A 181 7.22 -11.47 6.31
N TRP A 182 6.61 -11.67 7.47
CA TRP A 182 7.31 -11.98 8.72
C TRP A 182 7.71 -13.46 8.80
N ASN A 183 6.97 -14.34 8.14
CA ASN A 183 7.24 -15.77 8.06
C ASN A 183 6.58 -16.32 6.80
N LEU A 184 7.39 -16.61 5.77
CA LEU A 184 6.93 -17.06 4.46
C LEU A 184 6.21 -18.43 4.47
N THR A 185 6.28 -19.17 5.59
CA THR A 185 5.52 -20.42 5.76
C THR A 185 4.09 -20.19 6.28
N ARG A 186 3.72 -18.93 6.54
CA ARG A 186 2.39 -18.53 7.03
C ARG A 186 1.66 -17.70 5.99
N ASN A 187 0.33 -17.78 5.98
CA ASN A 187 -0.53 -16.96 5.15
C ASN A 187 -0.63 -15.52 5.71
N ALA A 188 -0.79 -14.55 4.85
CA ALA A 188 -0.93 -13.14 5.19
C ALA A 188 -2.26 -12.79 5.87
N GLY A 189 -3.21 -13.76 5.97
CA GLY A 189 -4.59 -13.48 6.36
C GLY A 189 -5.41 -12.98 5.17
N GLY A 190 -6.66 -12.59 5.39
CA GLY A 190 -7.57 -12.21 4.29
C GLY A 190 -8.82 -11.43 4.74
N SER A 191 -9.56 -11.00 3.78
CA SER A 191 -9.42 -11.21 2.33
C SER A 191 -8.52 -10.18 1.62
N SER A 192 -8.03 -9.12 2.26
CA SER A 192 -7.07 -8.14 1.70
C SER A 192 -5.62 -8.52 2.04
N GLY A 193 -5.27 -9.83 1.93
CA GLY A 193 -3.96 -10.33 2.35
C GLY A 193 -2.82 -9.81 1.49
N GLY A 194 -3.00 -9.73 0.16
CA GLY A 194 -2.02 -9.14 -0.73
C GLY A 194 -1.72 -7.68 -0.38
N SER A 195 -2.76 -6.87 -0.09
CA SER A 195 -2.58 -5.46 0.33
C SER A 195 -1.81 -5.36 1.65
N ALA A 196 -2.15 -6.23 2.63
CA ALA A 196 -1.47 -6.21 3.93
C ALA A 196 -0.02 -6.69 3.82
N ALA A 197 0.24 -7.75 3.06
CA ALA A 197 1.58 -8.26 2.81
C ALA A 197 2.46 -7.22 2.10
N ALA A 198 1.92 -6.55 1.08
CA ALA A 198 2.62 -5.49 0.35
C ALA A 198 3.05 -4.33 1.26
N VAL A 199 2.15 -3.86 2.14
CA VAL A 199 2.49 -2.80 3.12
C VAL A 199 3.50 -3.31 4.14
N ALA A 200 3.33 -4.52 4.68
CA ALA A 200 4.26 -5.10 5.65
C ALA A 200 5.66 -5.34 5.07
N ALA A 201 5.73 -5.75 3.80
CA ALA A 201 6.98 -5.89 3.06
C ALA A 201 7.61 -4.55 2.66
N GLY A 202 6.88 -3.45 2.82
CA GLY A 202 7.34 -2.11 2.48
C GLY A 202 7.37 -1.81 0.99
N TYR A 203 6.51 -2.44 0.19
CA TYR A 203 6.35 -2.10 -1.23
C TYR A 203 5.78 -0.69 -1.38
N VAL A 204 4.79 -0.39 -0.59
CA VAL A 204 4.08 0.89 -0.58
C VAL A 204 3.75 1.28 0.86
N PRO A 205 3.62 2.59 1.16
CA PRO A 205 3.31 3.05 2.51
C PRO A 205 1.85 2.79 2.92
N LEU A 206 0.97 2.65 1.94
CA LEU A 206 -0.44 2.32 2.11
C LEU A 206 -0.95 1.50 0.92
N ALA A 207 -1.97 0.68 1.16
CA ALA A 207 -2.66 -0.04 0.10
C ALA A 207 -4.17 -0.05 0.37
N GLN A 208 -4.96 -0.06 -0.69
CA GLN A 208 -6.41 -0.19 -0.61
C GLN A 208 -6.79 -1.64 -0.33
N GLY A 209 -7.80 -1.84 0.51
CA GLY A 209 -8.43 -3.12 0.78
C GLY A 209 -9.94 -2.95 1.02
N THR A 210 -10.65 -4.05 1.26
CA THR A 210 -12.08 -4.06 1.57
C THR A 210 -12.33 -4.74 2.92
N ASP A 211 -13.37 -4.35 3.66
CA ASP A 211 -13.67 -4.94 4.96
C ASP A 211 -15.19 -5.00 5.21
N GLY A 212 -15.80 -6.14 4.90
CA GLY A 212 -17.18 -6.44 5.26
C GLY A 212 -17.28 -7.13 6.63
N GLY A 213 -16.42 -8.12 6.89
CA GLY A 213 -16.39 -8.94 8.10
C GLY A 213 -15.05 -8.96 8.83
N GLY A 214 -14.11 -8.07 8.49
CA GLY A 214 -12.76 -8.04 9.06
C GLY A 214 -11.66 -8.08 8.02
N SER A 215 -11.99 -8.02 6.75
CA SER A 215 -11.05 -8.28 5.64
C SER A 215 -9.92 -7.26 5.44
N ASN A 216 -9.88 -6.13 6.17
CA ASN A 216 -8.71 -5.27 6.34
C ASN A 216 -8.02 -5.57 7.68
N ARG A 217 -8.80 -5.71 8.74
CA ARG A 217 -8.31 -5.84 10.12
C ARG A 217 -7.65 -7.18 10.38
N ILE A 218 -8.18 -8.28 9.82
CA ILE A 218 -7.61 -9.62 9.96
C ILE A 218 -6.20 -9.68 9.35
N PRO A 219 -5.98 -9.39 8.05
CA PRO A 219 -4.65 -9.45 7.49
C PRO A 219 -3.71 -8.38 8.06
N ALA A 220 -4.21 -7.22 8.47
CA ALA A 220 -3.41 -6.24 9.18
C ALA A 220 -2.87 -6.76 10.51
N SER A 221 -3.69 -7.50 11.28
CA SER A 221 -3.27 -8.18 12.51
C SER A 221 -2.22 -9.26 12.22
N CYS A 222 -2.41 -10.07 11.18
CA CYS A 222 -1.46 -11.11 10.78
C CYS A 222 -0.11 -10.53 10.35
N CYS A 223 -0.12 -9.42 9.60
CA CYS A 223 1.06 -8.80 9.02
C CYS A 223 1.67 -7.68 9.89
N GLY A 224 1.11 -7.38 11.06
CA GLY A 224 1.66 -6.39 12.00
C GLY A 224 1.62 -4.95 11.49
N ILE A 225 0.57 -4.58 10.77
CA ILE A 225 0.34 -3.23 10.23
C ILE A 225 -0.96 -2.63 10.78
N LEU A 226 -1.20 -1.34 10.48
CA LEU A 226 -2.47 -0.69 10.79
C LEU A 226 -3.53 -1.09 9.75
N GLY A 227 -4.62 -1.72 10.22
CA GLY A 227 -5.81 -2.02 9.41
C GLY A 227 -6.95 -1.05 9.73
N MET A 228 -7.36 -0.27 8.75
CA MET A 228 -8.44 0.69 8.90
C MET A 228 -9.72 0.22 8.20
N LYS A 229 -10.85 0.31 8.89
CA LYS A 229 -12.18 0.22 8.31
C LYS A 229 -12.95 1.51 8.62
N ALA A 230 -13.25 2.27 7.58
CA ALA A 230 -14.04 3.49 7.73
C ALA A 230 -15.42 3.20 8.31
N SER A 231 -16.01 4.16 9.02
CA SER A 231 -17.40 4.14 9.43
C SER A 231 -18.32 4.17 8.20
N ARG A 232 -19.55 3.70 8.35
CA ARG A 232 -20.55 3.78 7.28
C ARG A 232 -20.72 5.24 6.81
N TYR A 233 -20.98 5.41 5.53
CA TYR A 233 -21.18 6.72 4.87
C TYR A 233 -19.96 7.66 4.88
N ARG A 234 -18.75 7.12 5.11
CA ARG A 234 -17.48 7.88 5.05
C ARG A 234 -16.64 7.59 3.80
N GLN A 235 -17.10 6.69 2.96
CA GLN A 235 -16.44 6.35 1.70
C GLN A 235 -17.21 6.94 0.52
N VAL A 236 -16.49 7.33 -0.51
CA VAL A 236 -17.09 7.64 -1.81
C VAL A 236 -17.68 6.34 -2.34
N SER A 237 -19.00 6.32 -2.54
CA SER A 237 -19.73 5.18 -3.08
C SER A 237 -20.38 5.59 -4.40
N GLY A 238 -20.49 4.67 -5.33
CA GLY A 238 -21.11 4.86 -6.64
C GLY A 238 -20.18 4.45 -7.78
N GLU A 239 -20.77 4.28 -8.94
CA GLU A 239 -20.03 4.21 -10.20
C GLU A 239 -19.54 5.63 -10.54
N ALA A 240 -18.38 5.72 -11.17
CA ALA A 240 -17.93 6.97 -11.77
C ALA A 240 -18.89 7.31 -12.93
N ASP A 241 -19.47 8.50 -12.90
CA ASP A 241 -20.35 9.01 -13.96
C ASP A 241 -19.62 9.15 -15.30
#